data_ebf7d4bd2af520cafd8317a81e019879
#
_entry.id   ebf7d4bd2af520cafd8317a81e019879
#
_cell.length_a   1.000
_cell.length_b   1.000
_cell.length_c   1.000
_cell.angle_alpha   90.00
_cell.angle_beta   90.00
_cell.angle_gamma   90.00
#
_symmetry.space_group_name_H-M   'P 1'
#
loop_
_entity.id
_entity.type
_entity.pdbx_description
1 polymer ?
#
loop_
_entity_poly.entity_id
_entity_poly.type
_entity_poly.pdbx_seq_one_letter_code
_entity_poly.pdbx_strand_id
1 'polypeptide(L)'
;MTPTALTRLRQAVSRTQNTTRDRTATGRRPQDADDLVGTFATDGALGFDPFPFLHALHTAGSHAVVIGQVAGIMHGSSELTGDLDLLWDGTPAQARALREALVIAGCAEPPDLDHPQVAYQVTGVSGDLCTPALAWGGLDVAASLTRAVHADDPSGFTVRYAALDDLVRMRRALGRPKDHRRADELERLRT
;
A
#
# COMPACT_ATOMS: atom_id res chain seq x y z
N MET A 1 -6.63 22.98 11.02
CA MET A 1 -5.38 22.20 10.85
C MET A 1 -5.64 21.09 9.84
N THR A 2 -4.82 20.99 8.81
CA THR A 2 -4.89 19.88 7.84
C THR A 2 -4.45 18.58 8.51
N PRO A 3 -5.20 17.46 8.36
CA PRO A 3 -4.81 16.20 8.98
C PRO A 3 -3.48 15.68 8.41
N THR A 4 -2.68 15.02 9.25
CA THR A 4 -1.42 14.39 8.82
C THR A 4 -1.71 13.19 7.91
N ALA A 5 -0.69 12.68 7.20
CA ALA A 5 -0.82 11.52 6.33
C ALA A 5 -1.35 10.29 7.08
N LEU A 6 -0.82 10.00 8.28
CA LEU A 6 -1.28 8.86 9.09
C LEU A 6 -2.67 9.11 9.71
N THR A 7 -3.03 10.36 10.02
CA THR A 7 -4.40 10.69 10.45
C THR A 7 -5.40 10.40 9.33
N ARG A 8 -5.09 10.77 8.07
CA ARG A 8 -5.93 10.44 6.91
C ARG A 8 -6.08 8.92 6.75
N LEU A 9 -4.97 8.19 6.88
CA LEU A 9 -5.01 6.72 6.78
C LEU A 9 -5.87 6.11 7.89
N ARG A 10 -5.74 6.54 9.16
CA ARG A 10 -6.62 6.07 10.25
C ARG A 10 -8.09 6.34 9.99
N GLN A 11 -8.41 7.53 9.47
CA GLN A 11 -9.78 7.87 9.10
C GLN A 11 -10.31 6.97 7.96
N ALA A 12 -9.48 6.68 6.96
CA ALA A 12 -9.85 5.78 5.86
C ALA A 12 -10.05 4.34 6.36
N VAL A 13 -9.17 3.83 7.22
CA VAL A 13 -9.31 2.51 7.87
C VAL A 13 -10.64 2.43 8.62
N SER A 14 -10.93 3.41 9.47
CA SER A 14 -12.20 3.45 10.22
C SER A 14 -13.42 3.48 9.29
N ARG A 15 -13.37 4.26 8.19
CA ARG A 15 -14.45 4.27 7.18
C ARG A 15 -14.58 2.92 6.48
N THR A 16 -13.46 2.28 6.08
CA THR A 16 -13.48 0.96 5.46
C THR A 16 -14.12 -0.06 6.38
N GLN A 17 -13.69 -0.15 7.63
CA GLN A 17 -14.23 -1.08 8.63
C GLN A 17 -15.71 -0.84 8.91
N ASN A 18 -16.13 0.41 9.05
CA ASN A 18 -17.54 0.75 9.27
C ASN A 18 -18.42 0.38 8.07
N THR A 19 -17.96 0.64 6.85
CA THR A 19 -18.72 0.35 5.63
C THR A 19 -18.80 -1.15 5.34
N THR A 20 -17.79 -1.92 5.77
CA THR A 20 -17.74 -3.38 5.51
C THR A 20 -18.18 -4.22 6.70
N ARG A 21 -18.57 -3.62 7.83
CA ARG A 21 -18.91 -4.32 9.09
C ARG A 21 -19.90 -5.47 8.92
N ASP A 22 -20.94 -5.22 8.14
CA ASP A 22 -22.05 -6.18 7.94
C ASP A 22 -21.91 -6.94 6.61
N ARG A 23 -20.77 -6.77 5.92
CA ARG A 23 -20.53 -7.44 4.64
C ARG A 23 -20.02 -8.87 4.88
N THR A 24 -20.70 -9.84 4.26
CA THR A 24 -20.25 -11.23 4.26
C THR A 24 -19.11 -11.44 3.28
N ALA A 25 -18.12 -12.26 3.65
CA ALA A 25 -17.06 -12.68 2.74
C ALA A 25 -17.64 -13.40 1.52
N THR A 26 -17.11 -13.08 0.35
CA THR A 26 -17.57 -13.59 -0.95
C THR A 26 -16.56 -14.49 -1.64
N GLY A 27 -15.35 -14.63 -1.08
CA GLY A 27 -14.21 -15.31 -1.68
C GLY A 27 -13.45 -14.46 -2.71
N ARG A 28 -13.87 -13.20 -2.96
CA ARG A 28 -13.17 -12.29 -3.88
C ARG A 28 -11.86 -11.80 -3.28
N ARG A 29 -10.77 -12.10 -3.98
CA ARG A 29 -9.42 -11.69 -3.58
C ARG A 29 -9.04 -10.35 -4.22
N PRO A 30 -7.95 -9.68 -3.80
CA PRO A 30 -7.49 -8.43 -4.42
C PRO A 30 -7.30 -8.49 -5.94
N GLN A 31 -6.84 -9.63 -6.47
CA GLN A 31 -6.70 -9.84 -7.93
C GLN A 31 -8.05 -9.89 -8.69
N ASP A 32 -9.16 -10.11 -7.99
CA ASP A 32 -10.53 -10.11 -8.57
C ASP A 32 -11.12 -8.68 -8.56
N ALA A 33 -10.34 -7.68 -8.17
CA ALA A 33 -10.77 -6.29 -8.11
C ALA A 33 -11.06 -5.74 -9.52
N ASP A 34 -12.22 -5.10 -9.68
CA ASP A 34 -12.57 -4.40 -10.90
C ASP A 34 -11.91 -3.01 -11.03
N ASP A 35 -12.05 -2.40 -12.21
CA ASP A 35 -11.48 -1.08 -12.49
C ASP A 35 -12.35 0.09 -11.99
N LEU A 36 -13.50 -0.15 -11.40
CA LEU A 36 -14.39 0.88 -10.87
C LEU A 36 -14.16 1.11 -9.40
N VAL A 37 -14.28 0.05 -8.58
CA VAL A 37 -14.24 0.13 -7.11
C VAL A 37 -12.88 -0.34 -6.56
N GLY A 38 -12.12 -1.11 -7.34
CA GLY A 38 -10.84 -1.66 -6.91
C GLY A 38 -10.98 -2.67 -5.77
N THR A 39 -9.93 -2.80 -4.97
CA THR A 39 -9.85 -3.81 -3.89
C THR A 39 -10.82 -3.56 -2.73
N PHE A 40 -11.40 -2.36 -2.61
CA PHE A 40 -12.47 -2.12 -1.64
C PHE A 40 -13.70 -3.03 -1.85
N ALA A 41 -13.97 -3.48 -3.09
CA ALA A 41 -15.05 -4.42 -3.40
C ALA A 41 -14.69 -5.89 -3.10
N THR A 42 -13.48 -6.19 -2.68
CA THR A 42 -13.01 -7.56 -2.37
C THR A 42 -13.03 -7.84 -0.87
N ASP A 43 -12.79 -9.09 -0.50
CA ASP A 43 -12.73 -9.49 0.91
C ASP A 43 -11.53 -8.90 1.65
N GLY A 44 -10.51 -8.41 0.94
CA GLY A 44 -9.39 -7.68 1.52
C GLY A 44 -9.80 -6.42 2.30
N ALA A 45 -10.98 -5.83 2.00
CA ALA A 45 -11.50 -4.70 2.75
C ALA A 45 -12.16 -5.10 4.10
N LEU A 46 -12.45 -6.39 4.29
CA LEU A 46 -13.05 -6.89 5.54
C LEU A 46 -12.00 -6.85 6.68
N GLY A 47 -12.26 -6.04 7.68
CA GLY A 47 -11.31 -5.87 8.79
C GLY A 47 -9.98 -5.22 8.41
N PHE A 48 -9.91 -4.53 7.25
CA PHE A 48 -8.70 -3.88 6.77
C PHE A 48 -8.09 -2.97 7.83
N ASP A 49 -6.88 -3.31 8.25
CA ASP A 49 -6.03 -2.53 9.16
C ASP A 49 -4.55 -2.74 8.81
N PRO A 50 -3.91 -1.80 8.11
CA PRO A 50 -2.50 -1.91 7.73
C PRO A 50 -1.53 -1.54 8.86
N PHE A 51 -1.99 -0.92 9.97
CA PHE A 51 -1.12 -0.36 10.99
C PHE A 51 -0.23 -1.39 11.70
N PRO A 52 -0.71 -2.59 12.08
CA PRO A 52 0.17 -3.62 12.65
C PRO A 52 1.33 -3.99 11.73
N PHE A 53 1.08 -4.12 10.42
CA PHE A 53 2.14 -4.45 9.47
C PHE A 53 3.08 -3.27 9.22
N LEU A 54 2.57 -2.04 9.12
CA LEU A 54 3.41 -0.84 9.00
C LEU A 54 4.35 -0.68 10.21
N HIS A 55 3.88 -0.99 11.41
CA HIS A 55 4.71 -1.02 12.61
C HIS A 55 5.75 -2.15 12.55
N ALA A 56 5.37 -3.35 12.08
CA ALA A 56 6.29 -4.48 11.91
C ALA A 56 7.41 -4.17 10.90
N LEU A 57 7.09 -3.49 9.78
CA LEU A 57 8.08 -3.02 8.81
C LEU A 57 9.12 -2.08 9.45
N HIS A 58 8.68 -1.14 10.27
CA HIS A 58 9.57 -0.25 11.01
C HIS A 58 10.45 -1.03 12.00
N THR A 59 9.86 -1.93 12.78
CA THR A 59 10.57 -2.75 13.78
C THR A 59 11.65 -3.63 13.15
N ALA A 60 11.36 -4.22 12.00
CA ALA A 60 12.31 -5.04 11.25
C ALA A 60 13.36 -4.23 10.46
N GLY A 61 13.32 -2.90 10.51
CA GLY A 61 14.24 -2.04 9.75
C GLY A 61 14.03 -2.11 8.24
N SER A 62 12.83 -2.43 7.78
CA SER A 62 12.50 -2.43 6.36
C SER A 62 12.44 -1.01 5.80
N HIS A 63 13.04 -0.80 4.62
CA HIS A 63 12.97 0.45 3.88
C HIS A 63 11.88 0.44 2.80
N ALA A 64 10.95 -0.52 2.85
CA ALA A 64 9.84 -0.58 1.92
C ALA A 64 9.01 0.71 1.93
N VAL A 65 8.51 1.07 0.77
CA VAL A 65 7.76 2.30 0.51
C VAL A 65 6.32 1.93 0.19
N VAL A 66 5.38 2.47 0.93
CA VAL A 66 3.94 2.31 0.63
C VAL A 66 3.64 2.96 -0.71
N ILE A 67 3.00 2.21 -1.60
CA ILE A 67 2.53 2.66 -2.91
C ILE A 67 1.03 2.42 -3.04
N GLY A 68 0.50 2.40 -4.25
CA GLY A 68 -0.90 2.05 -4.48
C GLY A 68 -1.90 3.03 -3.87
N GLN A 69 -3.08 2.54 -3.47
CA GLN A 69 -4.15 3.41 -2.99
C GLN A 69 -3.92 3.88 -1.55
N VAL A 70 -3.22 3.11 -0.71
CA VAL A 70 -2.87 3.58 0.64
C VAL A 70 -1.99 4.84 0.57
N ALA A 71 -0.98 4.88 -0.30
CA ALA A 71 -0.20 6.10 -0.52
C ALA A 71 -1.08 7.26 -1.03
N GLY A 72 -2.04 6.98 -1.92
CA GLY A 72 -3.04 7.98 -2.37
C GLY A 72 -3.84 8.57 -1.21
N ILE A 73 -4.32 7.74 -0.30
CA ILE A 73 -5.03 8.15 0.92
C ILE A 73 -4.13 9.03 1.81
N MET A 74 -2.87 8.65 1.98
CA MET A 74 -1.90 9.43 2.76
C MET A 74 -1.68 10.82 2.17
N HIS A 75 -1.78 10.98 0.85
CA HIS A 75 -1.79 12.28 0.16
C HIS A 75 -3.14 13.02 0.20
N GLY A 76 -4.24 12.35 0.53
CA GLY A 76 -5.56 12.97 0.67
C GLY A 76 -6.62 12.45 -0.29
N SER A 77 -6.36 11.37 -1.05
CA SER A 77 -7.40 10.69 -1.84
C SER A 77 -8.56 10.24 -0.96
N SER A 78 -9.76 10.40 -1.47
CA SER A 78 -11.00 10.02 -0.78
C SER A 78 -11.41 8.55 -1.02
N GLU A 79 -10.85 7.90 -2.05
CA GLU A 79 -11.18 6.52 -2.40
C GLU A 79 -10.61 5.54 -1.36
N LEU A 80 -11.45 4.59 -0.92
CA LEU A 80 -11.08 3.52 0.01
C LEU A 80 -10.39 2.36 -0.72
N THR A 81 -9.72 1.50 0.04
CA THR A 81 -9.03 0.31 -0.45
C THR A 81 -9.16 -0.85 0.53
N GLY A 82 -8.82 -2.06 0.09
CA GLY A 82 -8.75 -3.27 0.90
C GLY A 82 -7.38 -3.97 0.81
N ASP A 83 -6.36 -3.28 0.29
CA ASP A 83 -5.00 -3.79 0.16
C ASP A 83 -3.94 -2.75 0.51
N LEU A 84 -2.74 -3.21 0.79
CA LEU A 84 -1.55 -2.39 1.01
C LEU A 84 -0.43 -2.88 0.10
N ASP A 85 -0.07 -2.08 -0.89
CA ASP A 85 1.03 -2.38 -1.80
C ASP A 85 2.32 -1.70 -1.36
N LEU A 86 3.42 -2.41 -1.48
CA LEU A 86 4.76 -1.94 -1.09
C LEU A 86 5.74 -2.04 -2.26
N LEU A 87 6.58 -1.03 -2.41
CA LEU A 87 7.76 -1.03 -3.28
C LEU A 87 9.01 -1.19 -2.41
N TRP A 88 9.90 -2.14 -2.79
CA TRP A 88 11.17 -2.35 -2.11
C TRP A 88 12.30 -2.59 -3.12
N ASP A 89 13.56 -2.50 -2.70
CA ASP A 89 14.70 -2.42 -3.61
C ASP A 89 15.16 -3.76 -4.22
N GLY A 90 14.59 -4.88 -3.78
CA GLY A 90 14.96 -6.22 -4.25
C GLY A 90 16.26 -6.75 -3.66
N THR A 91 16.90 -6.06 -2.71
CA THR A 91 18.17 -6.53 -2.14
C THR A 91 18.00 -7.65 -1.12
N PRO A 92 18.98 -8.56 -0.95
CA PRO A 92 18.91 -9.61 0.05
C PRO A 92 18.77 -9.09 1.49
N ALA A 93 19.30 -7.90 1.79
CA ALA A 93 19.17 -7.27 3.09
C ALA A 93 17.71 -6.87 3.36
N GLN A 94 17.05 -6.23 2.40
CA GLN A 94 15.66 -5.85 2.52
C GLN A 94 14.71 -7.06 2.43
N ALA A 95 15.05 -8.09 1.67
CA ALA A 95 14.28 -9.35 1.68
C ALA A 95 14.25 -9.99 3.10
N ARG A 96 15.37 -9.96 3.83
CA ARG A 96 15.39 -10.44 5.23
C ARG A 96 14.50 -9.60 6.14
N ALA A 97 14.61 -8.27 6.06
CA ALA A 97 13.79 -7.36 6.86
C ALA A 97 12.29 -7.51 6.55
N LEU A 98 11.92 -7.67 5.27
CA LEU A 98 10.54 -7.93 4.89
C LEU A 98 10.01 -9.25 5.41
N ARG A 99 10.79 -10.35 5.32
CA ARG A 99 10.39 -11.64 5.90
C ARG A 99 10.19 -11.54 7.41
N GLU A 100 11.06 -10.86 8.12
CA GLU A 100 10.93 -10.61 9.56
C GLU A 100 9.64 -9.82 9.86
N ALA A 101 9.38 -8.74 9.12
CA ALA A 101 8.16 -7.95 9.27
C ALA A 101 6.88 -8.79 9.01
N LEU A 102 6.89 -9.65 8.00
CA LEU A 102 5.77 -10.55 7.70
C LEU A 102 5.51 -11.53 8.86
N VAL A 103 6.58 -12.10 9.44
CA VAL A 103 6.46 -12.99 10.62
C VAL A 103 5.91 -12.23 11.83
N ILE A 104 6.43 -11.05 12.14
CA ILE A 104 5.95 -10.19 13.24
C ILE A 104 4.45 -9.87 13.05
N ALA A 105 4.01 -9.66 11.81
CA ALA A 105 2.61 -9.35 11.48
C ALA A 105 1.71 -10.60 11.38
N GLY A 106 2.22 -11.79 11.69
CA GLY A 106 1.43 -13.02 11.79
C GLY A 106 1.43 -13.90 10.53
N CYS A 107 2.33 -13.68 9.57
CA CYS A 107 2.52 -14.60 8.45
C CYS A 107 3.33 -15.82 8.92
N ALA A 108 2.70 -16.99 8.98
CA ALA A 108 3.38 -18.22 9.44
C ALA A 108 4.44 -18.71 8.42
N GLU A 109 4.16 -18.52 7.14
CA GLU A 109 5.04 -18.94 6.04
C GLU A 109 5.21 -17.74 5.07
N PRO A 110 6.22 -16.88 5.29
CA PRO A 110 6.49 -15.78 4.38
C PRO A 110 6.74 -16.28 2.95
N PRO A 111 6.19 -15.58 1.93
CA PRO A 111 6.37 -15.98 0.55
C PRO A 111 7.83 -15.87 0.12
N ASP A 112 8.17 -16.57 -0.96
CA ASP A 112 9.43 -16.36 -1.65
C ASP A 112 9.45 -14.97 -2.32
N LEU A 113 10.50 -14.20 -2.07
CA LEU A 113 10.66 -12.82 -2.55
C LEU A 113 11.55 -12.72 -3.81
N ASP A 114 11.81 -13.82 -4.49
CA ASP A 114 12.67 -13.86 -5.69
C ASP A 114 11.96 -13.36 -6.96
N HIS A 115 10.64 -13.09 -6.88
CA HIS A 115 9.86 -12.56 -7.99
C HIS A 115 9.67 -11.03 -7.91
N PRO A 116 9.58 -10.33 -9.06
CA PRO A 116 9.38 -8.89 -9.11
C PRO A 116 8.11 -8.38 -8.41
N GLN A 117 7.09 -9.22 -8.32
CA GLN A 117 5.84 -8.99 -7.58
C GLN A 117 5.44 -10.25 -6.85
N VAL A 118 5.15 -10.13 -5.57
CA VAL A 118 4.79 -11.24 -4.69
C VAL A 118 3.60 -10.83 -3.83
N ALA A 119 2.51 -11.58 -3.93
CA ALA A 119 1.35 -11.38 -3.06
C ALA A 119 1.66 -11.84 -1.62
N TYR A 120 1.14 -11.11 -0.65
CA TYR A 120 1.24 -11.46 0.75
C TYR A 120 -0.09 -11.31 1.48
N GLN A 121 -0.19 -11.98 2.61
CA GLN A 121 -1.29 -11.82 3.56
C GLN A 121 -0.77 -11.92 4.98
N VAL A 122 -1.14 -10.95 5.82
CA VAL A 122 -0.87 -10.93 7.26
C VAL A 122 -2.17 -10.58 8.01
N THR A 123 -2.10 -10.52 9.32
CA THR A 123 -3.27 -10.14 10.11
C THR A 123 -3.76 -8.73 9.72
N GLY A 124 -5.00 -8.64 9.31
CA GLY A 124 -5.69 -7.37 8.98
C GLY A 124 -5.37 -6.77 7.62
N VAL A 125 -4.42 -7.30 6.85
CA VAL A 125 -4.08 -6.74 5.54
C VAL A 125 -3.47 -7.75 4.58
N SER A 126 -3.75 -7.58 3.30
CA SER A 126 -3.09 -8.26 2.19
C SER A 126 -2.65 -7.24 1.14
N GLY A 127 -1.82 -7.64 0.19
CA GLY A 127 -1.36 -6.78 -0.90
C GLY A 127 -0.20 -7.40 -1.66
N ASP A 128 0.53 -6.56 -2.38
CA ASP A 128 1.68 -6.95 -3.19
C ASP A 128 2.98 -6.30 -2.69
N LEU A 129 4.05 -7.10 -2.69
CA LEU A 129 5.44 -6.66 -2.54
C LEU A 129 6.03 -6.54 -3.94
N CYS A 130 6.31 -5.33 -4.39
CA CYS A 130 6.79 -5.04 -5.73
C CYS A 130 8.24 -4.55 -5.70
N THR A 131 9.02 -4.87 -6.74
CA THR A 131 10.37 -4.35 -6.94
C THR A 131 10.46 -3.49 -8.21
N PRO A 132 11.54 -2.69 -8.40
CA PRO A 132 11.79 -2.00 -9.66
C PRO A 132 11.90 -2.90 -10.88
N ALA A 133 12.17 -4.20 -10.70
CA ALA A 133 12.23 -5.18 -11.79
C ALA A 133 10.86 -5.50 -12.41
N LEU A 134 9.76 -5.15 -11.75
CA LEU A 134 8.42 -5.23 -12.35
C LEU A 134 8.31 -4.26 -13.54
N ALA A 135 7.56 -4.66 -14.56
CA ALA A 135 7.40 -3.85 -15.78
C ALA A 135 6.43 -2.66 -15.61
N TRP A 136 6.74 -1.71 -14.80
CA TRP A 136 5.94 -0.52 -14.42
C TRP A 136 5.42 0.33 -15.61
N GLY A 137 4.90 -0.31 -16.68
CA GLY A 137 4.54 0.40 -17.92
C GLY A 137 5.72 1.08 -18.61
N GLY A 138 6.95 0.56 -18.39
CA GLY A 138 8.19 1.14 -18.88
C GLY A 138 8.77 2.27 -18.02
N LEU A 139 8.16 2.58 -16.87
CA LEU A 139 8.65 3.62 -15.94
C LEU A 139 9.75 3.05 -15.04
N ASP A 140 10.89 3.73 -14.95
CA ASP A 140 11.89 3.48 -13.91
C ASP A 140 11.38 4.02 -12.56
N VAL A 141 11.10 3.11 -11.63
CA VAL A 141 10.62 3.45 -10.27
C VAL A 141 11.70 3.34 -9.21
N ALA A 142 12.94 2.93 -9.54
CA ALA A 142 14.01 2.76 -8.56
C ALA A 142 14.29 4.05 -7.77
N ALA A 143 14.29 5.19 -8.46
CA ALA A 143 14.51 6.49 -7.83
C ALA A 143 13.38 6.91 -6.86
N SER A 144 12.19 6.31 -6.95
CA SER A 144 11.07 6.59 -6.04
C SER A 144 11.34 6.10 -4.62
N LEU A 145 12.19 5.07 -4.47
CA LEU A 145 12.63 4.57 -3.17
C LEU A 145 13.42 5.61 -2.36
N THR A 146 14.23 6.43 -3.05
CA THR A 146 15.04 7.48 -2.40
C THR A 146 14.27 8.78 -2.18
N ARG A 147 13.21 9.02 -2.97
CA ARG A 147 12.35 10.21 -2.84
C ARG A 147 11.13 9.99 -1.95
N ALA A 148 11.03 8.82 -1.31
CA ALA A 148 9.89 8.51 -0.44
C ALA A 148 9.71 9.57 0.65
N VAL A 149 8.46 9.92 0.92
CA VAL A 149 8.07 10.81 2.01
C VAL A 149 7.94 10.01 3.30
N HIS A 150 8.24 10.64 4.43
CA HIS A 150 8.15 10.00 5.74
C HIS A 150 6.98 10.59 6.53
N ALA A 151 6.28 9.73 7.24
CA ALA A 151 5.23 10.11 8.18
C ALA A 151 5.47 9.43 9.53
N ASP A 152 5.69 10.23 10.55
CA ASP A 152 5.94 9.74 11.90
C ASP A 152 4.63 9.51 12.64
N ASP A 153 4.52 8.38 13.29
CA ASP A 153 3.40 8.03 14.16
C ASP A 153 3.71 8.45 15.60
N PRO A 154 2.72 9.00 16.35
CA PRO A 154 2.92 9.33 17.75
C PRO A 154 3.34 8.15 18.65
N SER A 155 3.08 6.91 18.24
CA SER A 155 3.52 5.71 18.95
C SER A 155 4.98 5.32 18.66
N GLY A 156 5.72 6.11 17.86
CA GLY A 156 7.17 5.99 17.72
C GLY A 156 7.64 5.20 16.52
N PHE A 157 6.81 4.96 15.50
CA PHE A 157 7.27 4.38 14.25
C PHE A 157 7.08 5.33 13.05
N THR A 158 7.87 5.11 12.02
CA THR A 158 7.84 5.91 10.78
C THR A 158 7.36 5.07 9.61
N VAL A 159 6.44 5.63 8.81
CA VAL A 159 5.98 5.04 7.55
C VAL A 159 6.62 5.79 6.39
N ARG A 160 7.19 5.05 5.44
CA ARG A 160 7.68 5.58 4.17
C ARG A 160 6.61 5.35 3.11
N TYR A 161 6.28 6.39 2.33
CA TYR A 161 5.30 6.28 1.24
C TYR A 161 5.76 7.08 0.03
N ALA A 162 5.30 6.67 -1.15
CA ALA A 162 5.71 7.28 -2.40
C ALA A 162 5.41 8.77 -2.43
N ALA A 163 6.35 9.59 -2.92
CA ALA A 163 6.10 10.99 -3.18
C ALA A 163 4.95 11.16 -4.17
N LEU A 164 4.17 12.24 -4.04
CA LEU A 164 2.96 12.47 -4.83
C LEU A 164 3.23 12.38 -6.35
N ASP A 165 4.32 12.99 -6.80
CA ASP A 165 4.67 13.00 -8.23
C ASP A 165 5.04 11.60 -8.74
N ASP A 166 5.73 10.80 -7.93
CA ASP A 166 6.07 9.44 -8.29
C ASP A 166 4.82 8.55 -8.33
N LEU A 167 3.92 8.71 -7.37
CA LEU A 167 2.66 7.97 -7.34
C LEU A 167 1.79 8.28 -8.57
N VAL A 168 1.70 9.55 -8.96
CA VAL A 168 0.98 9.97 -10.18
C VAL A 168 1.62 9.35 -11.42
N ARG A 169 2.96 9.39 -11.54
CA ARG A 169 3.68 8.76 -12.66
C ARG A 169 3.44 7.26 -12.74
N MET A 170 3.53 6.55 -11.61
CA MET A 170 3.25 5.12 -11.54
C MET A 170 1.84 4.79 -12.05
N ARG A 171 0.83 5.54 -11.61
CA ARG A 171 -0.54 5.36 -12.06
C ARG A 171 -0.72 5.62 -13.55
N ARG A 172 -0.16 6.71 -14.06
CA ARG A 172 -0.19 7.04 -15.50
C ARG A 172 0.47 5.96 -16.34
N ALA A 173 1.61 5.41 -15.89
CA ALA A 173 2.33 4.36 -16.59
C ALA A 173 1.58 3.03 -16.62
N LEU A 174 0.86 2.65 -15.54
CA LEU A 174 0.02 1.46 -15.50
C LEU A 174 -1.19 1.56 -16.44
N GLY A 175 -1.74 2.75 -16.65
CA GLY A 175 -2.68 3.09 -17.72
C GLY A 175 -4.07 2.48 -17.62
N ARG A 176 -4.44 1.80 -16.50
CA ARG A 176 -5.81 1.28 -16.32
C ARG A 176 -6.80 2.43 -16.06
N PRO A 177 -8.09 2.30 -16.43
CA PRO A 177 -9.08 3.36 -16.21
C PRO A 177 -9.10 3.91 -14.77
N LYS A 178 -9.03 3.03 -13.77
CA LYS A 178 -8.95 3.43 -12.35
C LYS A 178 -7.68 4.21 -12.01
N ASP A 179 -6.54 3.86 -12.64
CA ASP A 179 -5.28 4.54 -12.39
C ASP A 179 -5.28 5.96 -12.93
N HIS A 180 -5.84 6.17 -14.13
CA HIS A 180 -6.02 7.52 -14.69
C HIS A 180 -6.93 8.38 -13.80
N ARG A 181 -8.10 7.88 -13.39
CA ARG A 181 -9.02 8.60 -12.50
C ARG A 181 -8.36 8.99 -11.17
N ARG A 182 -7.63 8.06 -10.57
CA ARG A 182 -6.91 8.28 -9.30
C ARG A 182 -5.72 9.22 -9.47
N ALA A 183 -5.04 9.21 -10.62
CA ALA A 183 -4.00 10.18 -10.92
C ALA A 183 -4.59 11.60 -11.05
N ASP A 184 -5.73 11.75 -11.74
CA ASP A 184 -6.45 13.01 -11.87
C ASP A 184 -6.90 13.58 -10.52
N GLU A 185 -7.37 12.70 -9.59
CA GLU A 185 -7.70 13.10 -8.23
C GLU A 185 -6.48 13.66 -7.50
N LEU A 186 -5.36 12.93 -7.53
CA LEU A 186 -4.12 13.33 -6.85
C LEU A 186 -3.52 14.62 -7.42
N GLU A 187 -3.60 14.83 -8.73
CA GLU A 187 -3.14 16.07 -9.37
C GLU A 187 -3.94 17.29 -8.88
N ARG A 188 -5.24 17.14 -8.64
CA ARG A 188 -6.08 18.22 -8.07
C ARG A 188 -5.73 18.53 -6.62
N LEU A 189 -5.14 17.59 -5.87
CA LEU A 189 -4.71 17.82 -4.48
C LEU A 189 -3.39 18.60 -4.36
N ARG A 190 -2.70 18.89 -5.48
CA ARG A 190 -1.47 19.70 -5.51
C ARG A 190 -1.74 21.20 -5.35
N THR A 191 -2.98 21.62 -5.60
CA THR A 191 -3.42 23.04 -5.53
C THR A 191 -3.96 23.36 -4.15
#